data_7baa392490dbc038b87d4798f591fcd6
#
_entry.id   7baa392490dbc038b87d4798f591fcd6
#
_cell.length_a   1.000
_cell.length_b   1.000
_cell.length_c   1.000
_cell.angle_alpha   90.00
_cell.angle_beta   90.00
_cell.angle_gamma   90.00
#
_symmetry.space_group_name_H-M   'P 1'
#
loop_
_entity.id
_entity.type
_entity.pdbx_description
1 polymer ?
#
loop_
_entity_poly.entity_id
_entity_poly.type
_entity_poly.pdbx_seq_one_letter_code
_entity_poly.pdbx_strand_id
1 'polypeptide(L)'
;ALEHYRRLGLRFDCIYSGYLADASQAKLVEQAMDLWPDALTVVDPVMGDHGKIYKTYTPAMCAGMTRLAELADVIVPNLTEAAVLLGEDHSFGALTHDEAGYRSVVERLSRNGTRSVVLTGVMLHKGEIGACVFDRASGGTEFLFDTFIGKEFHGTGDVFASVLLSLIHISE
;
A
#
# COMPACT_ATOMS: atom_id res chain seq x y z
N ALA A 1 -16.37 12.43 -13.89
CA ALA A 1 -16.56 10.96 -13.95
C ALA A 1 -17.34 10.45 -12.74
N LEU A 2 -16.89 10.69 -11.48
CA LEU A 2 -17.50 10.13 -10.25
C LEU A 2 -18.99 10.42 -10.12
N GLU A 3 -19.40 11.69 -10.29
CA GLU A 3 -20.82 12.09 -10.23
C GLU A 3 -21.68 11.44 -11.33
N HIS A 4 -21.09 11.13 -12.47
CA HIS A 4 -21.77 10.39 -13.53
C HIS A 4 -22.03 8.93 -13.11
N TYR A 5 -21.03 8.26 -12.53
CA TYR A 5 -21.18 6.90 -12.01
C TYR A 5 -22.22 6.83 -10.89
N ARG A 6 -22.22 7.81 -9.98
CA ARG A 6 -23.20 7.94 -8.92
C ARG A 6 -24.63 8.05 -9.50
N ARG A 7 -24.84 8.89 -10.53
CA ARG A 7 -26.15 9.06 -11.20
C ARG A 7 -26.61 7.80 -11.93
N LEU A 8 -25.69 6.99 -12.41
CA LEU A 8 -26.00 5.69 -13.01
C LEU A 8 -26.31 4.60 -11.97
N GLY A 9 -26.19 4.91 -10.68
CA GLY A 9 -26.40 3.95 -9.60
C GLY A 9 -25.36 2.84 -9.55
N LEU A 10 -24.16 3.07 -10.10
CA LEU A 10 -23.08 2.08 -10.06
C LEU A 10 -22.61 1.87 -8.63
N ARG A 11 -22.35 0.62 -8.29
CA ARG A 11 -21.70 0.19 -7.06
C ARG A 11 -20.35 -0.40 -7.39
N PHE A 12 -19.42 -0.27 -6.47
CA PHE A 12 -18.09 -0.84 -6.58
C PHE A 12 -17.80 -1.64 -5.31
N ASP A 13 -17.26 -2.83 -5.46
CA ASP A 13 -16.87 -3.68 -4.33
C ASP A 13 -15.51 -3.26 -3.77
N CYS A 14 -14.68 -2.64 -4.61
CA CYS A 14 -13.36 -2.14 -4.20
C CYS A 14 -13.00 -0.83 -4.92
N ILE A 15 -12.28 0.03 -4.21
CA ILE A 15 -11.61 1.23 -4.74
C ILE A 15 -10.11 1.02 -4.53
N TYR A 16 -9.37 0.94 -5.64
CA TYR A 16 -7.92 0.84 -5.62
C TYR A 16 -7.27 2.14 -6.10
N SER A 17 -6.26 2.59 -5.38
CA SER A 17 -5.39 3.71 -5.78
C SER A 17 -3.94 3.27 -5.79
N GLY A 18 -3.26 3.50 -6.90
CA GLY A 18 -1.81 3.34 -7.07
C GLY A 18 -1.14 4.68 -7.38
N TYR A 19 -0.26 4.71 -8.40
CA TYR A 19 0.48 5.92 -8.79
C TYR A 19 -0.46 7.09 -9.16
N LEU A 20 -0.22 8.24 -8.54
CA LEU A 20 -0.92 9.49 -8.84
C LEU A 20 0.04 10.48 -9.52
N ALA A 21 -0.42 11.17 -10.55
CA ALA A 21 0.38 12.12 -11.32
C ALA A 21 0.41 13.52 -10.70
N ASP A 22 -0.60 13.89 -9.91
CA ASP A 22 -0.68 15.18 -9.21
C ASP A 22 -1.53 15.10 -7.94
N ALA A 23 -1.37 16.09 -7.05
CA ALA A 23 -2.05 16.14 -5.76
C ALA A 23 -3.58 16.27 -5.84
N SER A 24 -4.14 16.71 -6.98
CA SER A 24 -5.59 16.83 -7.13
C SER A 24 -6.26 15.47 -7.29
N GLN A 25 -5.52 14.48 -7.80
CA GLN A 25 -6.03 13.11 -7.96
C GLN A 25 -6.27 12.44 -6.60
N ALA A 26 -5.46 12.75 -5.58
CA ALA A 26 -5.72 12.24 -4.23
C ALA A 26 -7.10 12.67 -3.72
N LYS A 27 -7.50 13.92 -3.95
CA LYS A 27 -8.84 14.40 -3.60
C LYS A 27 -9.96 13.69 -4.36
N LEU A 28 -9.72 13.31 -5.61
CA LEU A 28 -10.69 12.54 -6.39
C LEU A 28 -10.85 11.13 -5.85
N VAL A 29 -9.76 10.51 -5.38
CA VAL A 29 -9.83 9.19 -4.73
C VAL A 29 -10.58 9.29 -3.40
N GLU A 30 -10.30 10.30 -2.56
CA GLU A 30 -11.08 10.55 -1.33
C GLU A 30 -12.58 10.71 -1.64
N GLN A 31 -12.92 11.49 -2.65
CA GLN A 31 -14.32 11.64 -3.07
C GLN A 31 -14.95 10.32 -3.53
N ALA A 32 -14.18 9.44 -4.17
CA ALA A 32 -14.68 8.12 -4.52
C ALA A 32 -14.95 7.26 -3.28
N MET A 33 -14.06 7.29 -2.29
CA MET A 33 -14.24 6.59 -1.01
C MET A 33 -15.50 7.10 -0.28
N ASP A 34 -15.73 8.41 -0.28
CA ASP A 34 -16.94 9.02 0.32
C ASP A 34 -18.23 8.64 -0.40
N LEU A 35 -18.19 8.49 -1.75
CA LEU A 35 -19.35 8.15 -2.55
C LEU A 35 -19.74 6.66 -2.48
N TRP A 36 -18.79 5.79 -2.20
CA TRP A 36 -18.97 4.34 -2.05
C TRP A 36 -18.36 3.83 -0.75
N PRO A 37 -18.97 4.18 0.40
CA PRO A 37 -18.39 3.88 1.72
C PRO A 37 -18.40 2.38 2.07
N ASP A 38 -19.17 1.57 1.34
CA ASP A 38 -19.21 0.11 1.52
C ASP A 38 -18.13 -0.60 0.70
N ALA A 39 -17.46 0.10 -0.22
CA ALA A 39 -16.39 -0.47 -1.03
C ALA A 39 -15.12 -0.65 -0.21
N LEU A 40 -14.46 -1.80 -0.32
CA LEU A 40 -13.15 -2.02 0.27
C LEU A 40 -12.14 -1.03 -0.33
N THR A 41 -11.42 -0.32 0.51
CA THR A 41 -10.42 0.67 0.06
C THR A 41 -9.01 0.10 0.16
N VAL A 42 -8.32 0.03 -0.98
CA VAL A 42 -6.95 -0.45 -1.10
C VAL A 42 -6.06 0.65 -1.66
N VAL A 43 -5.04 1.04 -0.93
CA VAL A 43 -4.09 2.07 -1.36
C VAL A 43 -2.68 1.48 -1.45
N ASP A 44 -2.13 1.49 -2.66
CA ASP A 44 -0.72 1.32 -2.92
C ASP A 44 -0.08 2.72 -2.91
N PRO A 45 0.66 3.09 -1.84
CA PRO A 45 1.10 4.48 -1.63
C PRO A 45 2.35 4.82 -2.44
N VAL A 46 2.29 4.64 -3.76
CA VAL A 46 3.41 4.79 -4.67
C VAL A 46 4.03 6.17 -4.59
N MET A 47 5.13 6.30 -3.84
CA MET A 47 5.87 7.56 -3.62
C MET A 47 7.36 7.45 -3.89
N GLY A 48 7.93 6.27 -3.79
CA GLY A 48 9.37 6.07 -3.89
C GLY A 48 9.79 4.63 -3.76
N ASP A 49 11.08 4.37 -3.97
CA ASP A 49 11.69 3.05 -3.81
C ASP A 49 13.19 3.17 -3.51
N HIS A 50 13.79 2.09 -2.96
CA HIS A 50 15.23 2.03 -2.61
C HIS A 50 15.72 3.24 -1.79
N GLY A 51 14.91 3.72 -0.85
CA GLY A 51 15.21 4.86 0.00
C GLY A 51 15.14 6.21 -0.68
N LYS A 52 14.49 6.31 -1.84
CA LYS A 52 14.39 7.56 -2.61
C LYS A 52 12.97 7.85 -3.03
N ILE A 53 12.51 9.06 -2.76
CA ILE A 53 11.25 9.57 -3.31
C ILE A 53 11.42 9.82 -4.81
N TYR A 54 10.40 9.47 -5.60
CA TYR A 54 10.41 9.71 -7.03
C TYR A 54 10.49 11.20 -7.33
N LYS A 55 11.28 11.58 -8.33
CA LYS A 55 11.51 12.98 -8.72
C LYS A 55 10.22 13.73 -9.11
N THR A 56 9.21 13.00 -9.52
CA THR A 56 7.89 13.52 -9.88
C THR A 56 7.01 13.81 -8.66
N TYR A 57 7.36 13.29 -7.49
CA TYR A 57 6.57 13.47 -6.26
C TYR A 57 7.00 14.71 -5.50
N THR A 58 6.05 15.63 -5.34
CA THR A 58 6.20 16.84 -4.52
C THR A 58 5.80 16.54 -3.07
N PRO A 59 6.19 17.38 -2.09
CA PRO A 59 5.71 17.24 -0.70
C PRO A 59 4.18 17.22 -0.59
N ALA A 60 3.47 18.00 -1.44
CA ALA A 60 2.01 18.00 -1.48
C ALA A 60 1.41 16.67 -1.96
N MET A 61 2.08 16.01 -2.92
CA MET A 61 1.67 14.68 -3.39
C MET A 61 1.92 13.62 -2.32
N CYS A 62 3.06 13.66 -1.64
CA CYS A 62 3.34 12.77 -0.52
C CYS A 62 2.29 12.94 0.60
N ALA A 63 1.96 14.18 0.96
CA ALA A 63 0.91 14.46 1.96
C ALA A 63 -0.47 13.93 1.52
N GLY A 64 -0.82 14.10 0.24
CA GLY A 64 -2.06 13.55 -0.33
C GLY A 64 -2.09 12.01 -0.26
N MET A 65 -0.99 11.36 -0.62
CA MET A 65 -0.88 9.90 -0.57
C MET A 65 -0.92 9.37 0.87
N THR A 66 -0.22 10.05 1.81
CA THR A 66 -0.31 9.73 3.24
C THR A 66 -1.76 9.82 3.73
N ARG A 67 -2.49 10.85 3.32
CA ARG A 67 -3.91 11.02 3.67
C ARG A 67 -4.76 9.88 3.12
N LEU A 68 -4.57 9.46 1.87
CA LEU A 68 -5.28 8.29 1.30
C LEU A 68 -4.96 7.01 2.08
N ALA A 69 -3.68 6.78 2.37
CA ALA A 69 -3.27 5.65 3.19
C ALA A 69 -3.89 5.67 4.59
N GLU A 70 -4.17 6.85 5.17
CA GLU A 70 -4.89 6.97 6.44
C GLU A 70 -6.34 6.52 6.38
N LEU A 71 -7.00 6.67 5.24
CA LEU A 71 -8.40 6.34 5.02
C LEU A 71 -8.60 4.89 4.58
N ALA A 72 -7.54 4.22 4.11
CA ALA A 72 -7.62 2.91 3.50
C ALA A 72 -7.88 1.76 4.50
N ASP A 73 -8.63 0.76 4.07
CA ASP A 73 -8.79 -0.52 4.76
C ASP A 73 -7.57 -1.42 4.62
N VAL A 74 -6.89 -1.33 3.47
CA VAL A 74 -5.67 -2.07 3.16
C VAL A 74 -4.65 -1.12 2.55
N ILE A 75 -3.40 -1.19 3.01
CA ILE A 75 -2.28 -0.49 2.37
C ILE A 75 -1.20 -1.47 1.92
N VAL A 76 -0.54 -1.14 0.80
CA VAL A 76 0.45 -2.03 0.15
C VAL A 76 1.80 -1.30 -0.04
N PRO A 77 2.43 -0.78 1.02
CA PRO A 77 3.67 -0.04 0.90
C PRO A 77 4.89 -0.95 0.66
N ASN A 78 5.92 -0.43 -0.02
CA ASN A 78 7.28 -0.91 0.13
C ASN A 78 7.97 -0.27 1.36
N LEU A 79 9.21 -0.66 1.68
CA LEU A 79 9.94 -0.14 2.85
C LEU A 79 10.17 1.38 2.82
N THR A 80 10.42 1.95 1.65
CA THR A 80 10.61 3.40 1.50
C THR A 80 9.31 4.14 1.81
N GLU A 81 8.22 3.67 1.28
CA GLU A 81 6.88 4.22 1.49
C GLU A 81 6.42 4.03 2.93
N ALA A 82 6.71 2.87 3.52
CA ALA A 82 6.44 2.59 4.93
C ALA A 82 7.12 3.63 5.85
N ALA A 83 8.40 3.92 5.61
CA ALA A 83 9.14 4.93 6.36
C ALA A 83 8.51 6.33 6.20
N VAL A 84 8.14 6.72 4.97
CA VAL A 84 7.45 8.00 4.71
C VAL A 84 6.13 8.08 5.46
N LEU A 85 5.31 7.02 5.42
CA LEU A 85 4.02 6.96 6.13
C LEU A 85 4.18 7.03 7.65
N LEU A 86 5.29 6.52 8.19
CA LEU A 86 5.62 6.60 9.61
C LEU A 86 6.30 7.90 10.02
N GLY A 87 6.66 8.77 9.06
CA GLY A 87 7.40 10.01 9.30
C GLY A 87 8.86 9.78 9.70
N GLU A 88 9.44 8.67 9.27
CA GLU A 88 10.81 8.26 9.58
C GLU A 88 11.77 8.51 8.42
N ASP A 89 13.08 8.35 8.70
CA ASP A 89 14.11 8.38 7.66
C ASP A 89 13.87 7.22 6.68
N HIS A 90 13.68 7.57 5.42
CA HIS A 90 13.39 6.62 4.33
C HIS A 90 14.65 6.24 3.54
N SER A 91 15.84 6.69 3.97
CA SER A 91 17.09 6.28 3.34
C SER A 91 17.28 4.77 3.42
N PHE A 92 17.90 4.21 2.37
CA PHE A 92 18.14 2.77 2.29
C PHE A 92 18.89 2.26 3.52
N GLY A 93 18.32 1.28 4.21
CA GLY A 93 18.89 0.70 5.44
C GLY A 93 18.49 1.41 6.74
N ALA A 94 17.65 2.47 6.70
CA ALA A 94 17.18 3.14 7.91
C ALA A 94 16.23 2.26 8.74
N LEU A 95 15.41 1.43 8.07
CA LEU A 95 14.56 0.44 8.73
C LEU A 95 15.33 -0.88 8.92
N THR A 96 15.08 -1.55 10.04
CA THR A 96 15.67 -2.86 10.35
C THR A 96 15.19 -3.93 9.36
N HIS A 97 16.12 -4.69 8.79
CA HIS A 97 15.85 -5.75 7.83
C HIS A 97 15.86 -7.14 8.51
N ASP A 98 15.25 -7.25 9.68
CA ASP A 98 15.02 -8.51 10.37
C ASP A 98 13.52 -8.74 10.60
N GLU A 99 13.15 -9.94 11.05
CA GLU A 99 11.76 -10.32 11.27
C GLU A 99 11.07 -9.40 12.28
N ALA A 100 11.73 -9.05 13.37
CA ALA A 100 11.17 -8.17 14.41
C ALA A 100 10.94 -6.75 13.89
N GLY A 101 11.86 -6.23 13.09
CA GLY A 101 11.73 -4.93 12.44
C GLY A 101 10.56 -4.87 11.48
N TYR A 102 10.42 -5.86 10.61
CA TYR A 102 9.27 -5.91 9.67
C TYR A 102 7.93 -6.05 10.40
N ARG A 103 7.85 -6.89 11.44
CA ARG A 103 6.65 -6.99 12.30
C ARG A 103 6.30 -5.65 12.93
N SER A 104 7.28 -4.96 13.52
CA SER A 104 7.10 -3.64 14.11
C SER A 104 6.58 -2.61 13.09
N VAL A 105 7.10 -2.62 11.86
CA VAL A 105 6.65 -1.72 10.80
C VAL A 105 5.18 -1.95 10.46
N VAL A 106 4.77 -3.20 10.20
CA VAL A 106 3.36 -3.49 9.82
C VAL A 106 2.40 -3.24 10.98
N GLU A 107 2.79 -3.57 12.22
CA GLU A 107 1.98 -3.29 13.41
C GLU A 107 1.75 -1.78 13.60
N ARG A 108 2.77 -0.96 13.47
CA ARG A 108 2.64 0.51 13.57
C ARG A 108 1.79 1.07 12.44
N LEU A 109 1.99 0.59 11.22
CA LEU A 109 1.18 0.98 10.07
C LEU A 109 -0.26 0.51 10.16
N SER A 110 -0.55 -0.57 10.90
CA SER A 110 -1.92 -1.08 11.09
C SER A 110 -2.81 -0.14 11.92
N ARG A 111 -2.23 0.89 12.59
CA ARG A 111 -2.95 1.84 13.45
C ARG A 111 -3.77 1.12 14.52
N ASN A 112 -3.11 0.32 15.33
CA ASN A 112 -3.72 -0.51 16.36
C ASN A 112 -4.70 -1.57 15.81
N GLY A 113 -4.38 -2.14 14.65
CA GLY A 113 -5.17 -3.21 14.04
C GLY A 113 -6.43 -2.76 13.31
N THR A 114 -6.58 -1.46 13.02
CA THR A 114 -7.78 -0.96 12.33
C THR A 114 -7.77 -1.20 10.82
N ARG A 115 -6.60 -1.53 10.24
CA ARG A 115 -6.43 -1.83 8.81
C ARG A 115 -5.42 -2.93 8.58
N SER A 116 -5.53 -3.62 7.45
CA SER A 116 -4.53 -4.59 6.99
C SER A 116 -3.36 -3.89 6.29
N VAL A 117 -2.17 -4.47 6.42
CA VAL A 117 -0.93 -3.93 5.84
C VAL A 117 -0.21 -5.04 5.11
N VAL A 118 0.15 -4.80 3.86
CA VAL A 118 0.96 -5.72 3.04
C VAL A 118 2.27 -5.02 2.70
N LEU A 119 3.28 -5.19 3.54
CA LEU A 119 4.61 -4.63 3.33
C LEU A 119 5.35 -5.47 2.29
N THR A 120 5.66 -4.88 1.15
CA THR A 120 6.34 -5.54 0.03
C THR A 120 7.85 -5.32 0.03
N GLY A 121 8.59 -6.12 -0.74
CA GLY A 121 10.05 -6.01 -0.86
C GLY A 121 10.80 -6.49 0.38
N VAL A 122 10.18 -7.33 1.20
CA VAL A 122 10.78 -7.92 2.40
C VAL A 122 11.85 -8.95 2.01
N MET A 123 13.02 -8.88 2.61
CA MET A 123 14.14 -9.77 2.36
C MET A 123 14.72 -10.26 3.70
N LEU A 124 14.40 -11.48 4.13
CA LEU A 124 14.95 -12.09 5.35
C LEU A 124 16.08 -13.06 5.04
N HIS A 125 16.01 -13.73 3.89
CA HIS A 125 16.99 -14.72 3.50
C HIS A 125 17.63 -14.38 2.16
N LYS A 126 18.89 -14.77 1.99
CA LYS A 126 19.62 -14.52 0.74
C LYS A 126 18.94 -15.27 -0.42
N GLY A 127 18.59 -14.53 -1.47
CA GLY A 127 17.97 -15.09 -2.67
C GLY A 127 16.46 -15.25 -2.60
N GLU A 128 15.82 -14.68 -1.58
CA GLU A 128 14.37 -14.62 -1.45
C GLU A 128 13.90 -13.16 -1.39
N ILE A 129 12.69 -12.95 -1.86
CA ILE A 129 11.95 -11.69 -1.74
C ILE A 129 10.51 -12.03 -1.36
N GLY A 130 9.88 -11.16 -0.59
CA GLY A 130 8.53 -11.47 -0.13
C GLY A 130 7.76 -10.28 0.38
N ALA A 131 6.75 -10.59 1.18
CA ALA A 131 5.91 -9.64 1.88
C ALA A 131 5.76 -10.02 3.35
N CYS A 132 5.58 -9.00 4.19
CA CYS A 132 5.12 -9.13 5.57
C CYS A 132 3.70 -8.59 5.64
N VAL A 133 2.75 -9.42 6.04
CA VAL A 133 1.33 -9.11 6.01
C VAL A 133 0.79 -9.06 7.44
N PHE A 134 0.21 -7.92 7.83
CA PHE A 134 -0.64 -7.83 9.01
C PHE A 134 -2.10 -7.88 8.56
N ASP A 135 -2.84 -8.85 9.03
CA ASP A 135 -4.27 -8.97 8.75
C ASP A 135 -5.11 -8.47 9.92
N ARG A 136 -5.96 -7.46 9.66
CA ARG A 136 -6.82 -6.86 10.68
C ARG A 136 -7.88 -7.82 11.23
N ALA A 137 -8.31 -8.80 10.44
CA ALA A 137 -9.37 -9.70 10.85
C ALA A 137 -8.88 -10.74 11.87
N SER A 138 -7.70 -11.30 11.68
CA SER A 138 -7.07 -12.24 12.60
C SER A 138 -6.22 -11.57 13.68
N GLY A 139 -5.76 -10.33 13.45
CA GLY A 139 -4.74 -9.65 14.24
C GLY A 139 -3.35 -10.29 14.13
N GLY A 140 -3.16 -11.19 13.16
CA GLY A 140 -1.93 -11.93 12.94
C GLY A 140 -0.99 -11.25 11.96
N THR A 141 0.31 -11.57 12.08
CA THR A 141 1.35 -11.16 11.12
C THR A 141 2.01 -12.38 10.52
N GLU A 142 2.02 -12.47 9.19
CA GLU A 142 2.59 -13.55 8.41
C GLU A 142 3.65 -13.05 7.43
N PHE A 143 4.57 -13.95 7.06
CA PHE A 143 5.57 -13.72 6.03
C PHE A 143 5.37 -14.69 4.87
N LEU A 144 5.47 -14.16 3.66
CA LEU A 144 5.36 -14.93 2.42
C LEU A 144 6.59 -14.64 1.59
N PHE A 145 7.31 -15.67 1.15
CA PHE A 145 8.55 -15.53 0.38
C PHE A 145 8.50 -16.38 -0.88
N ASP A 146 9.23 -15.90 -1.90
CA ASP A 146 9.52 -16.62 -3.12
C ASP A 146 10.95 -16.33 -3.57
N THR A 147 11.44 -17.09 -4.53
CA THR A 147 12.79 -16.94 -5.07
C THR A 147 12.97 -15.59 -5.75
N PHE A 148 13.98 -14.83 -5.33
CA PHE A 148 14.39 -13.61 -6.02
C PHE A 148 15.16 -13.96 -7.31
N ILE A 149 14.60 -13.66 -8.46
CA ILE A 149 15.21 -13.98 -9.78
C ILE A 149 16.36 -13.06 -10.19
N GLY A 150 16.82 -12.19 -9.28
CA GLY A 150 18.01 -11.35 -9.49
C GLY A 150 17.81 -10.19 -10.46
N LYS A 151 16.58 -9.85 -10.81
CA LYS A 151 16.25 -8.72 -11.68
C LYS A 151 15.06 -7.95 -11.09
N GLU A 152 15.12 -6.65 -11.22
CA GLU A 152 14.02 -5.75 -10.91
C GLU A 152 13.26 -5.44 -12.19
N PHE A 153 11.93 -5.46 -12.09
CA PHE A 153 11.03 -5.12 -13.19
C PHE A 153 10.12 -3.98 -12.76
N HIS A 154 9.99 -2.98 -13.61
CA HIS A 154 9.00 -1.93 -13.39
C HIS A 154 7.58 -2.49 -13.50
N GLY A 155 6.67 -2.01 -12.62
CA GLY A 155 5.28 -2.44 -12.60
C GLY A 155 5.00 -3.73 -11.82
N THR A 156 5.98 -4.30 -11.11
CA THR A 156 5.75 -5.47 -10.25
C THR A 156 4.77 -5.16 -9.12
N GLY A 157 4.80 -3.95 -8.56
CA GLY A 157 3.84 -3.48 -7.57
C GLY A 157 2.41 -3.49 -8.11
N ASP A 158 2.20 -2.95 -9.31
CA ASP A 158 0.88 -2.92 -9.96
C ASP A 158 0.34 -4.33 -10.23
N VAL A 159 1.20 -5.26 -10.68
CA VAL A 159 0.82 -6.67 -10.88
C VAL A 159 0.48 -7.33 -9.54
N PHE A 160 1.30 -7.14 -8.52
CA PHE A 160 1.05 -7.66 -7.17
C PHE A 160 -0.29 -7.17 -6.62
N ALA A 161 -0.53 -5.86 -6.67
CA ALA A 161 -1.78 -5.26 -6.21
C ALA A 161 -2.99 -5.78 -7.00
N SER A 162 -2.86 -5.96 -8.33
CA SER A 162 -3.93 -6.51 -9.17
C SER A 162 -4.29 -7.95 -8.80
N VAL A 163 -3.28 -8.79 -8.51
CA VAL A 163 -3.50 -10.16 -8.03
C VAL A 163 -4.14 -10.15 -6.65
N LEU A 164 -3.64 -9.34 -5.72
CA LEU A 164 -4.19 -9.19 -4.38
C LEU A 164 -5.68 -8.83 -4.44
N LEU A 165 -6.05 -7.83 -5.26
CA LEU A 165 -7.44 -7.41 -5.45
C LEU A 165 -8.32 -8.53 -6.00
N SER A 166 -7.82 -9.31 -6.96
CA SER A 166 -8.59 -10.43 -7.54
C SER A 166 -8.86 -11.54 -6.51
N LEU A 167 -7.91 -11.77 -5.59
CA LEU A 167 -8.03 -12.80 -4.54
C LEU A 167 -8.96 -12.39 -3.41
N ILE A 168 -9.06 -11.11 -3.08
CA ILE A 168 -9.99 -10.59 -2.06
C ILE A 168 -11.44 -10.95 -2.41
N HIS A 169 -11.81 -10.93 -3.69
CA HIS A 169 -13.16 -11.29 -4.15
C HIS A 169 -13.44 -12.80 -4.22
N ILE A 170 -12.40 -13.64 -4.18
CA ILE A 170 -12.58 -15.10 -4.28
C ILE A 170 -12.84 -15.73 -2.90
N SER A 171 -12.55 -15.02 -1.82
CA SER A 171 -12.67 -15.51 -0.45
C SER A 171 -14.02 -15.26 0.21
N GLU A 172 -14.99 -14.69 -0.50
CA GLU A 172 -16.40 -14.58 -0.10
C GLU A 172 -17.25 -15.65 -0.82
#